data_b5f3e7e8528cbdac1ee806d6f0d76c89
#
_entry.id   b5f3e7e8528cbdac1ee806d6f0d76c89
#
_cell.length_a   1.000
_cell.length_b   1.000
_cell.length_c   1.000
_cell.angle_alpha   90.00
_cell.angle_beta   90.00
_cell.angle_gamma   90.00
#
_symmetry.space_group_name_H-M   'P 1'
#
loop_
_entity.id
_entity.type
_entity.pdbx_description
1 polymer ?
#
loop_
_entity_poly.entity_id
_entity_poly.type
_entity_poly.pdbx_seq_one_letter_code
_entity_poly.pdbx_strand_id
1 'polypeptide(L)'
;MRNLWSRKVILLIVSVMFFSMVVSSYAEKEIHWTMFTAGTGVSWADKQWKNIIIPDIERITNGRLKIDLLYRGEHPYKDADLLRVVSEGTADLVSGWVANWSGTEPRLTIVDLPMFVPSYPGDLQRVYHRILDEVLKDVFAKWNVHELLTTWMGAQHFYLSDFWIEDFNSLKGKKIRTFNPELDDLVKLLNGTPVRVDAAEVYTALQTGVADGLITGVSNGHDNMYFEVVPNMEATFICDCTAPVYINNNSWDGLPEDMQNALQKYFDSKREWYGMGQTLQNGLDLIDSFPKFNLKVHPMSKDLRKEIVEKSYEAIWKPWIERCGEGGEDVFKGVADILKNEGFEVPGF
;
A
#
# COMPACT_ATOMS: atom_id res chain seq x y z
N MET A 1 10.91 12.26 76.39
CA MET A 1 11.53 12.53 75.09
C MET A 1 11.58 11.31 74.14
N ARG A 2 11.30 10.08 74.52
CA ARG A 2 11.39 8.84 73.71
C ARG A 2 10.20 8.60 72.75
N ASN A 3 9.03 9.22 73.05
CA ASN A 3 7.81 8.93 72.24
C ASN A 3 7.56 9.89 71.07
N LEU A 4 8.30 10.98 70.88
CA LEU A 4 8.14 11.90 69.77
C LEU A 4 8.93 11.46 68.54
N TRP A 5 10.03 10.76 68.73
CA TRP A 5 10.85 10.21 67.60
C TRP A 5 10.16 9.02 66.88
N SER A 6 9.53 8.15 67.65
CA SER A 6 8.78 7.02 67.12
C SER A 6 7.56 7.45 66.29
N ARG A 7 6.85 8.50 66.69
CA ARG A 7 5.70 9.03 65.96
C ARG A 7 6.10 9.71 64.62
N LYS A 8 7.22 10.43 64.59
CA LYS A 8 7.74 11.05 63.35
C LYS A 8 8.25 10.03 62.34
N VAL A 9 8.90 8.96 62.81
CA VAL A 9 9.37 7.87 61.96
C VAL A 9 8.20 7.06 61.41
N ILE A 10 7.17 6.78 62.21
CA ILE A 10 5.96 6.10 61.75
C ILE A 10 5.19 6.94 60.71
N LEU A 11 5.06 8.26 60.92
CA LEU A 11 4.43 9.18 59.97
C LEU A 11 5.20 9.26 58.66
N LEU A 12 6.53 9.22 58.66
CA LEU A 12 7.36 9.22 57.46
C LEU A 12 7.22 7.90 56.68
N ILE A 13 7.19 6.77 57.38
CA ILE A 13 7.01 5.44 56.78
C ILE A 13 5.62 5.31 56.16
N VAL A 14 4.56 5.79 56.85
CA VAL A 14 3.19 5.78 56.33
C VAL A 14 3.05 6.72 55.12
N SER A 15 3.70 7.90 55.14
CA SER A 15 3.71 8.82 53.99
C SER A 15 4.45 8.26 52.80
N VAL A 16 5.58 7.56 52.98
CA VAL A 16 6.32 6.89 51.91
C VAL A 16 5.56 5.70 51.38
N MET A 17 4.88 4.90 52.22
CA MET A 17 4.00 3.82 51.79
C MET A 17 2.76 4.34 51.04
N PHE A 18 2.16 5.44 51.48
CA PHE A 18 1.03 6.04 50.77
C PHE A 18 1.46 6.64 49.44
N PHE A 19 2.63 7.25 49.34
CA PHE A 19 3.20 7.77 48.10
C PHE A 19 3.56 6.63 47.13
N SER A 20 4.12 5.52 47.62
CA SER A 20 4.39 4.33 46.81
C SER A 20 3.12 3.59 46.37
N MET A 21 2.04 3.57 47.17
CA MET A 21 0.75 3.03 46.78
C MET A 21 0.03 3.89 45.73
N VAL A 22 0.16 5.22 45.81
CA VAL A 22 -0.43 6.15 44.83
C VAL A 22 0.33 6.06 43.49
N VAL A 23 1.66 5.90 43.51
CA VAL A 23 2.47 5.73 42.32
C VAL A 23 2.23 4.34 41.67
N SER A 24 1.95 3.31 42.48
CA SER A 24 1.64 1.96 41.96
C SER A 24 0.23 1.83 41.39
N SER A 25 -0.67 2.80 41.62
CA SER A 25 -2.05 2.80 41.13
C SER A 25 -2.21 3.42 39.73
N TYR A 26 -1.14 3.97 39.15
CA TYR A 26 -1.08 4.55 37.84
C TYR A 26 -0.21 3.72 36.88
N ALA A 27 -0.21 2.41 36.99
CA ALA A 27 0.20 1.58 35.87
C ALA A 27 -0.91 1.73 34.80
N GLU A 28 -0.75 2.70 33.91
CA GLU A 28 -1.66 2.84 32.76
C GLU A 28 -1.72 1.52 32.04
N LYS A 29 -2.94 1.07 31.74
CA LYS A 29 -3.21 -0.22 31.09
C LYS A 29 -2.45 -0.28 29.76
N GLU A 30 -1.61 -1.30 29.59
CA GLU A 30 -0.96 -1.60 28.32
C GLU A 30 -2.03 -1.99 27.29
N ILE A 31 -1.95 -1.40 26.12
CA ILE A 31 -2.84 -1.64 24.98
C ILE A 31 -2.05 -2.47 23.98
N HIS A 32 -2.65 -3.56 23.51
CA HIS A 32 -2.08 -4.41 22.47
C HIS A 32 -2.89 -4.28 21.21
N TRP A 33 -2.23 -3.96 20.11
CA TRP A 33 -2.78 -4.00 18.78
C TRP A 33 -2.17 -5.13 17.98
N THR A 34 -2.96 -5.74 17.12
CA THR A 34 -2.53 -6.73 16.16
C THR A 34 -2.51 -6.11 14.76
N MET A 35 -1.40 -6.26 14.05
CA MET A 35 -1.23 -5.82 12.68
C MET A 35 -1.02 -7.01 11.76
N PHE A 36 -1.89 -7.19 10.75
CA PHE A 36 -1.70 -8.17 9.69
C PHE A 36 -1.23 -7.49 8.40
N THR A 37 -0.25 -8.09 7.74
CA THR A 37 0.28 -7.54 6.49
C THR A 37 0.30 -8.59 5.38
N ALA A 38 -0.03 -8.14 4.17
CA ALA A 38 0.17 -8.91 2.94
C ALA A 38 1.67 -9.06 2.57
N GLY A 39 2.57 -8.37 3.26
CA GLY A 39 4.01 -8.49 3.10
C GLY A 39 4.58 -9.78 3.68
N THR A 40 5.81 -10.11 3.29
CA THR A 40 6.55 -11.31 3.73
C THR A 40 7.75 -10.98 4.64
N GLY A 41 7.86 -9.74 5.07
CA GLY A 41 8.96 -9.26 5.93
C GLY A 41 10.23 -8.84 5.18
N VAL A 42 10.26 -8.97 3.85
CA VAL A 42 11.46 -8.66 3.05
C VAL A 42 11.43 -7.29 2.39
N SER A 43 10.24 -6.73 2.13
CA SER A 43 10.11 -5.43 1.48
C SER A 43 10.70 -4.30 2.33
N TRP A 44 11.00 -3.18 1.68
CA TRP A 44 11.42 -1.96 2.40
C TRP A 44 10.36 -1.57 3.44
N ALA A 45 9.10 -1.52 3.05
CA ALA A 45 7.99 -1.13 3.93
C ALA A 45 7.85 -2.03 5.17
N ASP A 46 7.93 -3.36 4.99
CA ASP A 46 7.89 -4.32 6.09
C ASP A 46 9.02 -4.07 7.11
N LYS A 47 10.23 -3.83 6.59
CA LYS A 47 11.40 -3.52 7.42
C LYS A 47 11.24 -2.22 8.19
N GLN A 48 10.58 -1.18 7.59
CA GLN A 48 10.32 0.07 8.31
C GLN A 48 9.35 -0.14 9.47
N TRP A 49 8.27 -0.89 9.27
CA TRP A 49 7.34 -1.21 10.35
C TRP A 49 8.03 -1.94 11.50
N LYS A 50 8.74 -3.00 11.20
CA LYS A 50 9.43 -3.82 12.21
C LYS A 50 10.52 -3.08 12.97
N ASN A 51 11.37 -2.31 12.26
CA ASN A 51 12.62 -1.82 12.82
C ASN A 51 12.57 -0.35 13.24
N ILE A 52 11.58 0.43 12.78
CA ILE A 52 11.49 1.86 13.04
C ILE A 52 10.11 2.24 13.61
N ILE A 53 9.02 1.96 12.90
CA ILE A 53 7.70 2.49 13.24
C ILE A 53 7.19 1.89 14.56
N ILE A 54 7.20 0.58 14.71
CA ILE A 54 6.76 -0.08 15.95
C ILE A 54 7.62 0.34 17.16
N PRO A 55 8.96 0.30 17.10
CA PRO A 55 9.80 0.82 18.18
C PRO A 55 9.56 2.30 18.50
N ASP A 56 9.33 3.14 17.49
CA ASP A 56 9.00 4.55 17.72
C ASP A 56 7.64 4.72 18.42
N ILE A 57 6.61 3.95 18.01
CA ILE A 57 5.29 3.95 18.64
C ILE A 57 5.41 3.55 20.12
N GLU A 58 6.13 2.47 20.42
CA GLU A 58 6.39 2.09 21.82
C GLU A 58 7.06 3.21 22.62
N ARG A 59 8.07 3.85 22.03
CA ARG A 59 8.81 4.93 22.68
C ARG A 59 7.95 6.16 22.94
N ILE A 60 7.17 6.66 21.95
CA ILE A 60 6.35 7.87 22.10
C ILE A 60 5.13 7.66 22.98
N THR A 61 4.70 6.42 23.15
CA THR A 61 3.61 6.03 24.07
C THR A 61 4.10 5.58 25.44
N ASN A 62 5.41 5.73 25.72
CA ASN A 62 6.05 5.27 26.96
C ASN A 62 5.80 3.77 27.25
N GLY A 63 5.75 2.94 26.19
CA GLY A 63 5.51 1.50 26.29
C GLY A 63 4.05 1.11 26.51
N ARG A 64 3.12 2.07 26.51
CA ARG A 64 1.68 1.80 26.74
C ARG A 64 0.99 1.14 25.54
N LEU A 65 1.50 1.32 24.32
CA LEU A 65 0.99 0.67 23.12
C LEU A 65 2.02 -0.31 22.56
N LYS A 66 1.60 -1.55 22.40
CA LYS A 66 2.36 -2.64 21.77
C LYS A 66 1.67 -3.05 20.48
N ILE A 67 2.45 -3.39 19.47
CA ILE A 67 1.93 -3.86 18.18
C ILE A 67 2.57 -5.21 17.84
N ASP A 68 1.71 -6.23 17.72
CA ASP A 68 2.08 -7.56 17.27
C ASP A 68 1.94 -7.61 15.75
N LEU A 69 3.06 -7.59 15.04
CA LEU A 69 3.10 -7.61 13.57
C LEU A 69 3.21 -9.06 13.07
N LEU A 70 2.21 -9.50 12.28
CA LEU A 70 2.16 -10.80 11.64
C LEU A 70 2.20 -10.64 10.11
N TYR A 71 3.14 -11.34 9.49
CA TYR A 71 3.31 -11.36 8.04
C TYR A 71 2.40 -12.37 7.36
N ARG A 72 2.29 -12.29 6.04
CA ARG A 72 1.62 -13.33 5.23
C ARG A 72 2.18 -14.72 5.57
N GLY A 73 1.29 -15.65 5.90
CA GLY A 73 1.62 -17.00 6.34
C GLY A 73 1.73 -17.16 7.86
N GLU A 74 1.83 -16.06 8.62
CA GLU A 74 1.79 -16.07 10.09
C GLU A 74 0.36 -15.81 10.61
N HIS A 75 -0.52 -15.25 9.78
CA HIS A 75 -1.95 -15.10 10.02
C HIS A 75 -2.76 -15.95 9.01
N PRO A 76 -4.00 -16.36 9.33
CA PRO A 76 -4.78 -17.29 8.50
C PRO A 76 -5.50 -16.66 7.30
N TYR A 77 -5.48 -15.36 7.15
CA TYR A 77 -6.28 -14.62 6.17
C TYR A 77 -5.53 -14.47 4.85
N LYS A 78 -6.30 -14.46 3.73
CA LYS A 78 -5.79 -14.10 2.41
C LYS A 78 -5.67 -12.58 2.29
N ASP A 79 -4.81 -12.09 1.40
CA ASP A 79 -4.63 -10.66 1.17
C ASP A 79 -5.94 -9.95 0.80
N ALA A 80 -6.80 -10.60 0.02
CA ALA A 80 -8.11 -10.06 -0.38
C ALA A 80 -9.09 -9.88 0.80
N ASP A 81 -8.87 -10.56 1.92
CA ASP A 81 -9.75 -10.50 3.08
C ASP A 81 -9.33 -9.40 4.08
N LEU A 82 -8.11 -8.85 3.96
CA LEU A 82 -7.54 -7.95 4.97
C LEU A 82 -8.37 -6.68 5.18
N LEU A 83 -9.00 -6.13 4.13
CA LEU A 83 -9.89 -4.96 4.29
C LEU A 83 -11.08 -5.29 5.21
N ARG A 84 -11.68 -6.47 5.06
CA ARG A 84 -12.76 -6.92 5.93
C ARG A 84 -12.27 -7.21 7.33
N VAL A 85 -11.12 -7.83 7.46
CA VAL A 85 -10.47 -8.18 8.74
C VAL A 85 -10.28 -6.93 9.61
N VAL A 86 -9.76 -5.83 9.05
CA VAL A 86 -9.61 -4.58 9.79
C VAL A 86 -10.95 -3.89 10.03
N SER A 87 -11.85 -3.90 9.06
CA SER A 87 -13.19 -3.31 9.20
C SER A 87 -13.97 -3.91 10.36
N GLU A 88 -13.90 -5.24 10.53
CA GLU A 88 -14.57 -5.99 11.60
C GLU A 88 -13.82 -5.94 12.94
N GLY A 89 -12.64 -5.35 13.00
CA GLY A 89 -11.81 -5.28 14.19
C GLY A 89 -11.17 -6.62 14.60
N THR A 90 -11.06 -7.56 13.65
CA THR A 90 -10.34 -8.84 13.87
C THR A 90 -8.83 -8.61 13.98
N ALA A 91 -8.32 -7.61 13.27
CA ALA A 91 -7.04 -6.99 13.51
C ALA A 91 -7.25 -5.49 13.70
N ASP A 92 -6.41 -4.85 14.51
CA ASP A 92 -6.46 -3.40 14.72
C ASP A 92 -5.92 -2.66 13.49
N LEU A 93 -4.85 -3.18 12.90
CA LEU A 93 -4.24 -2.64 11.69
C LEU A 93 -4.09 -3.71 10.61
N VAL A 94 -4.17 -3.27 9.36
CA VAL A 94 -3.75 -4.08 8.23
C VAL A 94 -2.89 -3.27 7.27
N SER A 95 -1.97 -3.96 6.58
CA SER A 95 -1.27 -3.42 5.43
C SER A 95 -1.44 -4.36 4.23
N GLY A 96 -1.74 -3.80 3.07
CA GLY A 96 -1.90 -4.60 1.86
C GLY A 96 -2.03 -3.73 0.63
N TRP A 97 -2.02 -4.35 -0.54
CA TRP A 97 -2.20 -3.63 -1.79
C TRP A 97 -3.67 -3.41 -2.08
N VAL A 98 -4.06 -2.17 -2.42
CA VAL A 98 -5.46 -1.85 -2.76
C VAL A 98 -5.98 -2.69 -3.91
N ALA A 99 -5.12 -3.08 -4.84
CA ALA A 99 -5.45 -3.96 -5.96
C ALA A 99 -6.02 -5.33 -5.54
N ASN A 100 -5.62 -5.84 -4.37
CA ASN A 100 -6.16 -7.10 -3.83
C ASN A 100 -7.60 -6.95 -3.34
N TRP A 101 -8.06 -5.73 -3.10
CA TRP A 101 -9.40 -5.43 -2.60
C TRP A 101 -10.38 -5.04 -3.71
N SER A 102 -9.97 -5.12 -4.98
CA SER A 102 -10.82 -4.79 -6.14
C SER A 102 -12.13 -5.57 -6.20
N GLY A 103 -12.16 -6.79 -5.70
CA GLY A 103 -13.38 -7.61 -5.58
C GLY A 103 -14.26 -7.27 -4.37
N THR A 104 -13.73 -6.56 -3.37
CA THR A 104 -14.44 -6.23 -2.12
C THR A 104 -14.90 -4.77 -2.11
N GLU A 105 -14.02 -3.85 -2.48
CA GLU A 105 -14.30 -2.42 -2.61
C GLU A 105 -13.51 -1.85 -3.80
N PRO A 106 -14.01 -1.99 -5.02
CA PRO A 106 -13.29 -1.58 -6.22
C PRO A 106 -12.99 -0.08 -6.26
N ARG A 107 -13.75 0.78 -5.57
CA ARG A 107 -13.51 2.23 -5.54
C ARG A 107 -12.14 2.60 -4.95
N LEU A 108 -11.59 1.78 -4.06
CA LEU A 108 -10.24 2.00 -3.52
C LEU A 108 -9.15 1.88 -4.61
N THR A 109 -9.39 1.09 -5.67
CA THR A 109 -8.41 0.88 -6.74
C THR A 109 -8.30 2.05 -7.71
N ILE A 110 -9.07 3.13 -7.53
CA ILE A 110 -8.96 4.35 -8.35
C ILE A 110 -7.55 4.92 -8.36
N VAL A 111 -6.81 4.79 -7.26
CA VAL A 111 -5.44 5.28 -7.13
C VAL A 111 -4.43 4.48 -7.96
N ASP A 112 -4.76 3.24 -8.29
CA ASP A 112 -3.96 2.31 -9.08
C ASP A 112 -4.57 2.06 -10.48
N LEU A 113 -5.57 2.85 -10.89
CA LEU A 113 -6.25 2.66 -12.17
C LEU A 113 -5.29 2.92 -13.34
N PRO A 114 -5.08 1.92 -14.23
CA PRO A 114 -4.09 2.02 -15.31
C PRO A 114 -4.29 3.25 -16.19
N MET A 115 -3.20 3.97 -16.45
CA MET A 115 -3.11 5.15 -17.30
C MET A 115 -3.95 6.36 -16.84
N PHE A 116 -4.53 6.32 -15.64
CA PHE A 116 -5.40 7.36 -15.12
C PHE A 116 -4.69 8.28 -14.12
N VAL A 117 -4.26 7.75 -12.97
CA VAL A 117 -3.51 8.51 -11.99
C VAL A 117 -2.03 8.51 -12.36
N PRO A 118 -1.33 9.66 -12.28
CA PRO A 118 0.09 9.71 -12.56
C PRO A 118 0.88 8.74 -11.68
N SER A 119 1.75 7.95 -12.30
CA SER A 119 2.63 7.01 -11.61
C SER A 119 4.08 7.51 -11.49
N TYR A 120 4.33 8.76 -11.83
CA TYR A 120 5.59 9.41 -11.53
C TYR A 120 5.59 9.86 -10.05
N PRO A 121 6.64 9.57 -9.28
CA PRO A 121 6.62 9.72 -7.83
C PRO A 121 6.19 11.09 -7.33
N GLY A 122 6.72 12.17 -7.89
CA GLY A 122 6.37 13.52 -7.45
C GLY A 122 4.95 13.94 -7.84
N ASP A 123 4.42 13.41 -8.93
CA ASP A 123 3.08 13.73 -9.41
C ASP A 123 2.02 12.99 -8.60
N LEU A 124 2.23 11.70 -8.32
CA LEU A 124 1.35 10.90 -7.47
C LEU A 124 1.23 11.52 -6.08
N GLN A 125 2.34 11.93 -5.47
CA GLN A 125 2.35 12.56 -4.16
C GLN A 125 1.46 13.80 -4.08
N ARG A 126 1.45 14.65 -5.12
CA ARG A 126 0.65 15.88 -5.16
C ARG A 126 -0.85 15.60 -5.11
N VAL A 127 -1.32 14.52 -5.71
CA VAL A 127 -2.74 14.23 -5.86
C VAL A 127 -3.28 13.24 -4.84
N TYR A 128 -2.43 12.32 -4.34
CA TYR A 128 -2.85 11.17 -3.56
C TYR A 128 -3.62 11.54 -2.29
N HIS A 129 -3.09 12.45 -1.47
CA HIS A 129 -3.76 12.86 -0.24
C HIS A 129 -5.09 13.54 -0.50
N ARG A 130 -5.18 14.34 -1.57
CA ARG A 130 -6.46 14.94 -1.98
C ARG A 130 -7.48 13.89 -2.39
N ILE A 131 -7.06 12.83 -3.09
CA ILE A 131 -7.94 11.71 -3.45
C ILE A 131 -8.47 11.04 -2.19
N LEU A 132 -7.63 10.78 -1.19
CA LEU A 132 -8.06 10.17 0.07
C LEU A 132 -9.04 11.06 0.83
N ASP A 133 -8.70 12.33 1.01
CA ASP A 133 -9.42 13.25 1.89
C ASP A 133 -10.71 13.79 1.25
N GLU A 134 -10.72 14.03 -0.06
CA GLU A 134 -11.84 14.66 -0.76
C GLU A 134 -12.78 13.62 -1.41
N VAL A 135 -12.24 12.49 -1.90
CA VAL A 135 -13.01 11.53 -2.72
C VAL A 135 -13.27 10.22 -1.99
N LEU A 136 -12.29 9.65 -1.30
CA LEU A 136 -12.41 8.31 -0.69
C LEU A 136 -12.87 8.32 0.77
N LYS A 137 -13.06 9.48 1.40
CA LYS A 137 -13.46 9.56 2.82
C LYS A 137 -14.74 8.78 3.16
N ASP A 138 -15.74 8.81 2.27
CA ASP A 138 -16.99 8.10 2.49
C ASP A 138 -16.83 6.58 2.31
N VAL A 139 -15.88 6.16 1.45
CA VAL A 139 -15.49 4.76 1.33
C VAL A 139 -14.85 4.28 2.62
N PHE A 140 -13.93 5.05 3.19
CA PHE A 140 -13.30 4.72 4.48
C PHE A 140 -14.31 4.67 5.62
N ALA A 141 -15.25 5.63 5.67
CA ALA A 141 -16.31 5.64 6.68
C ALA A 141 -17.18 4.38 6.60
N LYS A 142 -17.54 3.93 5.39
CA LYS A 142 -18.30 2.68 5.17
C LYS A 142 -17.58 1.46 5.74
N TRP A 143 -16.25 1.42 5.63
CA TRP A 143 -15.43 0.31 6.11
C TRP A 143 -14.96 0.47 7.55
N ASN A 144 -15.38 1.51 8.27
CA ASN A 144 -14.95 1.80 9.65
C ASN A 144 -13.43 1.83 9.82
N VAL A 145 -12.73 2.40 8.86
CA VAL A 145 -11.27 2.51 8.85
C VAL A 145 -10.82 3.93 8.47
N HIS A 146 -9.59 4.26 8.82
CA HIS A 146 -8.86 5.37 8.19
C HIS A 146 -7.42 4.97 7.89
N GLU A 147 -6.80 5.73 7.01
CA GLU A 147 -5.42 5.51 6.58
C GLU A 147 -4.46 6.21 7.55
N LEU A 148 -3.42 5.49 7.99
CA LEU A 148 -2.34 6.05 8.79
C LEU A 148 -1.13 6.44 7.94
N LEU A 149 -0.70 5.53 7.10
CA LEU A 149 0.43 5.69 6.19
C LEU A 149 0.16 4.93 4.90
N THR A 150 0.71 5.42 3.81
CA THR A 150 0.73 4.68 2.54
C THR A 150 2.14 4.70 1.96
N THR A 151 2.58 3.55 1.46
CA THR A 151 3.76 3.47 0.61
C THR A 151 3.37 3.26 -0.83
N TRP A 152 4.11 3.91 -1.73
CA TRP A 152 3.99 3.74 -3.17
C TRP A 152 5.04 2.74 -3.62
N MET A 153 4.56 1.56 -4.04
CA MET A 153 5.42 0.45 -4.45
C MET A 153 6.17 0.73 -5.76
N GLY A 154 5.88 1.89 -6.36
CA GLY A 154 6.46 2.38 -7.61
C GLY A 154 5.69 1.95 -8.84
N ALA A 155 6.00 2.64 -9.94
CA ALA A 155 5.32 2.43 -11.21
C ALA A 155 5.39 0.99 -11.67
N GLN A 156 4.26 0.50 -12.16
CA GLN A 156 4.15 -0.82 -12.77
C GLN A 156 4.57 -0.74 -14.25
N HIS A 157 5.28 -1.77 -14.69
CA HIS A 157 5.80 -1.88 -16.05
C HIS A 157 5.53 -3.27 -16.59
N PHE A 158 5.56 -3.44 -17.92
CA PHE A 158 5.65 -4.78 -18.50
C PHE A 158 7.07 -5.29 -18.40
N TYR A 159 7.21 -6.56 -18.00
CA TYR A 159 8.44 -7.33 -18.09
C TYR A 159 8.19 -8.54 -18.97
N LEU A 160 9.00 -8.68 -20.02
CA LEU A 160 8.74 -9.56 -21.15
C LEU A 160 9.92 -10.50 -21.36
N SER A 161 9.67 -11.68 -21.95
CA SER A 161 10.71 -12.69 -22.18
C SER A 161 11.71 -12.26 -23.26
N ASP A 162 11.24 -12.11 -24.50
CA ASP A 162 12.09 -11.91 -25.68
C ASP A 162 11.52 -10.94 -26.72
N PHE A 163 10.57 -10.10 -26.35
CA PHE A 163 9.90 -9.16 -27.25
C PHE A 163 9.69 -7.79 -26.59
N TRP A 164 9.21 -6.81 -27.39
CA TRP A 164 8.91 -5.45 -26.98
C TRP A 164 7.50 -5.05 -27.39
N ILE A 165 6.96 -3.98 -26.82
CA ILE A 165 5.65 -3.42 -27.14
C ILE A 165 5.84 -2.22 -28.07
N GLU A 166 5.72 -2.43 -29.37
CA GLU A 166 5.91 -1.39 -30.39
C GLU A 166 4.56 -0.84 -30.91
N ASP A 167 3.48 -1.63 -30.83
CA ASP A 167 2.14 -1.28 -31.27
C ASP A 167 1.06 -2.07 -30.52
N PHE A 168 -0.22 -1.83 -30.84
CA PHE A 168 -1.38 -2.52 -30.24
C PHE A 168 -1.45 -4.03 -30.54
N ASN A 169 -0.67 -4.56 -31.48
CA ASN A 169 -0.65 -5.98 -31.80
C ASN A 169 0.55 -6.72 -31.22
N SER A 170 1.44 -6.01 -30.54
CA SER A 170 2.68 -6.60 -30.02
C SER A 170 2.44 -7.69 -28.98
N LEU A 171 1.30 -7.64 -28.26
CA LEU A 171 0.89 -8.69 -27.33
C LEU A 171 0.01 -9.77 -27.96
N LYS A 172 -0.25 -9.74 -29.26
CA LYS A 172 -1.08 -10.75 -29.94
C LYS A 172 -0.47 -12.15 -29.80
N GLY A 173 -1.25 -13.07 -29.21
CA GLY A 173 -0.79 -14.43 -28.90
C GLY A 173 0.12 -14.57 -27.71
N LYS A 174 0.43 -13.48 -27.02
CA LYS A 174 1.23 -13.47 -25.77
C LYS A 174 0.32 -13.53 -24.56
N LYS A 175 0.76 -14.24 -23.54
CA LYS A 175 0.11 -14.37 -22.24
C LYS A 175 0.84 -13.51 -21.23
N ILE A 176 0.15 -12.54 -20.65
CA ILE A 176 0.74 -11.61 -19.69
C ILE A 176 0.10 -11.83 -18.32
N ARG A 177 0.92 -12.11 -17.34
CA ARG A 177 0.46 -12.22 -15.94
C ARG A 177 0.02 -10.87 -15.41
N THR A 178 -1.19 -10.82 -14.88
CA THR A 178 -1.82 -9.67 -14.21
C THR A 178 -2.23 -10.05 -12.78
N PHE A 179 -2.63 -9.06 -11.99
CA PHE A 179 -3.08 -9.29 -10.60
C PHE A 179 -4.44 -8.63 -10.28
N ASN A 180 -5.03 -7.86 -11.20
CA ASN A 180 -6.36 -7.26 -11.04
C ASN A 180 -7.09 -7.13 -12.39
N PRO A 181 -8.43 -6.90 -12.39
CA PRO A 181 -9.23 -6.76 -13.60
C PRO A 181 -8.81 -5.61 -14.51
N GLU A 182 -8.36 -4.51 -13.95
CA GLU A 182 -7.98 -3.29 -14.66
C GLU A 182 -6.75 -3.53 -15.55
N LEU A 183 -5.80 -4.33 -15.06
CA LEU A 183 -4.64 -4.77 -15.85
C LEU A 183 -5.02 -5.82 -16.88
N ASP A 184 -6.03 -6.67 -16.62
CA ASP A 184 -6.57 -7.57 -17.64
C ASP A 184 -7.10 -6.77 -18.83
N ASP A 185 -7.83 -5.68 -18.54
CA ASP A 185 -8.42 -4.83 -19.57
C ASP A 185 -7.31 -4.10 -20.37
N LEU A 186 -6.23 -3.65 -19.72
CA LEU A 186 -5.06 -3.09 -20.41
C LEU A 186 -4.39 -4.11 -21.33
N VAL A 187 -4.18 -5.35 -20.86
CA VAL A 187 -3.56 -6.42 -21.69
C VAL A 187 -4.44 -6.75 -22.89
N LYS A 188 -5.78 -6.81 -22.72
CA LYS A 188 -6.73 -7.01 -23.84
C LYS A 188 -6.72 -5.84 -24.82
N LEU A 189 -6.63 -4.60 -24.33
CA LEU A 189 -6.51 -3.41 -25.18
C LEU A 189 -5.31 -3.51 -26.13
N LEU A 190 -4.22 -4.14 -25.68
CA LEU A 190 -3.02 -4.42 -26.47
C LEU A 190 -3.07 -5.77 -27.20
N ASN A 191 -4.26 -6.37 -27.35
CA ASN A 191 -4.50 -7.65 -28.00
C ASN A 191 -3.79 -8.87 -27.37
N GLY A 192 -3.37 -8.75 -26.10
CA GLY A 192 -2.79 -9.83 -25.31
C GLY A 192 -3.84 -10.70 -24.61
N THR A 193 -3.37 -11.79 -24.02
CA THR A 193 -4.19 -12.67 -23.17
C THR A 193 -3.76 -12.50 -21.71
N PRO A 194 -4.60 -11.91 -20.84
CA PRO A 194 -4.28 -11.83 -19.42
C PRO A 194 -4.36 -13.21 -18.76
N VAL A 195 -3.43 -13.49 -17.87
CA VAL A 195 -3.39 -14.72 -17.07
C VAL A 195 -3.24 -14.32 -15.58
N ARG A 196 -4.17 -14.77 -14.76
CA ARG A 196 -4.08 -14.56 -13.30
C ARG A 196 -3.37 -15.71 -12.63
N VAL A 197 -2.29 -15.38 -11.96
CA VAL A 197 -1.46 -16.30 -11.20
C VAL A 197 -1.19 -15.69 -9.83
N ASP A 198 -1.37 -16.49 -8.78
CA ASP A 198 -1.08 -16.07 -7.42
C ASP A 198 0.40 -15.69 -7.25
N ALA A 199 0.68 -14.71 -6.39
CA ALA A 199 2.02 -14.15 -6.25
C ALA A 199 3.11 -15.22 -5.96
N ALA A 200 2.76 -16.25 -5.19
CA ALA A 200 3.68 -17.35 -4.87
C ALA A 200 4.05 -18.24 -6.08
N GLU A 201 3.24 -18.23 -7.15
CA GLU A 201 3.40 -19.11 -8.31
C GLU A 201 3.98 -18.38 -9.54
N VAL A 202 4.16 -17.05 -9.47
CA VAL A 202 4.54 -16.22 -10.61
C VAL A 202 5.87 -16.66 -11.22
N TYR A 203 6.91 -16.89 -10.42
CA TYR A 203 8.21 -17.31 -10.93
C TYR A 203 8.11 -18.61 -11.74
N THR A 204 7.41 -19.61 -11.20
CA THR A 204 7.20 -20.89 -11.87
C THR A 204 6.36 -20.73 -13.14
N ALA A 205 5.33 -19.89 -13.14
CA ALA A 205 4.49 -19.63 -14.29
C ALA A 205 5.28 -18.98 -15.46
N LEU A 206 6.18 -18.06 -15.14
CA LEU A 206 7.10 -17.48 -16.12
C LEU A 206 8.10 -18.52 -16.64
N GLN A 207 8.74 -19.27 -15.75
CA GLN A 207 9.75 -20.27 -16.10
C GLN A 207 9.19 -21.40 -16.98
N THR A 208 7.93 -21.78 -16.75
CA THR A 208 7.28 -22.86 -17.51
C THR A 208 6.53 -22.39 -18.76
N GLY A 209 6.52 -21.06 -19.06
CA GLY A 209 5.82 -20.50 -20.22
C GLY A 209 4.29 -20.48 -20.07
N VAL A 210 3.76 -20.59 -18.86
CA VAL A 210 2.34 -20.32 -18.57
C VAL A 210 2.05 -18.84 -18.82
N ALA A 211 3.02 -17.96 -18.57
CA ALA A 211 3.01 -16.56 -18.98
C ALA A 211 4.30 -16.19 -19.71
N ASP A 212 4.18 -15.37 -20.76
CA ASP A 212 5.28 -14.85 -21.59
C ASP A 212 5.86 -13.55 -21.01
N GLY A 213 5.20 -12.99 -20.01
CA GLY A 213 5.59 -11.77 -19.31
C GLY A 213 4.64 -11.47 -18.16
N LEU A 214 4.92 -10.37 -17.44
CA LEU A 214 4.08 -9.91 -16.35
C LEU A 214 4.05 -8.38 -16.28
N ILE A 215 3.07 -7.87 -15.54
CA ILE A 215 3.04 -6.49 -15.07
C ILE A 215 3.42 -6.50 -13.59
N THR A 216 4.45 -5.71 -13.22
CA THR A 216 4.90 -5.59 -11.82
C THR A 216 5.76 -4.33 -11.63
N GLY A 217 6.05 -3.98 -10.37
CA GLY A 217 7.03 -2.96 -10.01
C GLY A 217 8.46 -3.52 -9.96
N VAL A 218 9.44 -2.62 -10.00
CA VAL A 218 10.87 -2.96 -10.04
C VAL A 218 11.29 -3.80 -8.84
N SER A 219 11.06 -3.31 -7.61
CA SER A 219 11.50 -4.03 -6.39
C SER A 219 10.85 -5.41 -6.28
N ASN A 220 9.57 -5.53 -6.63
CA ASN A 220 8.90 -6.83 -6.60
C ASN A 220 9.51 -7.82 -7.61
N GLY A 221 9.84 -7.36 -8.80
CA GLY A 221 10.52 -8.19 -9.81
C GLY A 221 11.94 -8.58 -9.41
N HIS A 222 12.68 -7.64 -8.80
CA HIS A 222 14.02 -7.85 -8.28
C HIS A 222 14.04 -8.85 -7.12
N ASP A 223 13.21 -8.63 -6.09
CA ASP A 223 13.20 -9.43 -4.86
C ASP A 223 12.73 -10.88 -5.10
N ASN A 224 11.81 -11.06 -6.05
CA ASN A 224 11.29 -12.39 -6.44
C ASN A 224 12.00 -13.01 -7.63
N MET A 225 13.13 -12.43 -8.08
CA MET A 225 13.99 -12.97 -9.14
C MET A 225 13.29 -13.12 -10.51
N TYR A 226 12.18 -12.39 -10.76
CA TYR A 226 11.43 -12.54 -12.01
C TYR A 226 12.25 -12.15 -13.24
N PHE A 227 13.20 -11.24 -13.09
CA PHE A 227 14.06 -10.76 -14.18
C PHE A 227 15.07 -11.79 -14.68
N GLU A 228 15.25 -12.93 -13.97
CA GLU A 228 15.99 -14.08 -14.51
C GLU A 228 15.28 -14.68 -15.73
N VAL A 229 13.97 -14.60 -15.78
CA VAL A 229 13.12 -15.20 -16.81
C VAL A 229 12.62 -14.17 -17.81
N VAL A 230 12.31 -12.95 -17.36
CA VAL A 230 11.73 -11.86 -18.17
C VAL A 230 12.59 -10.58 -18.05
N PRO A 231 13.78 -10.57 -18.67
CA PRO A 231 14.76 -9.51 -18.49
C PRO A 231 14.50 -8.24 -19.33
N ASN A 232 13.39 -8.18 -20.09
CA ASN A 232 13.06 -7.06 -20.95
C ASN A 232 11.97 -6.19 -20.29
N MET A 233 12.35 -5.05 -19.74
CA MET A 233 11.45 -4.08 -19.14
C MET A 233 10.97 -3.08 -20.18
N GLU A 234 9.69 -3.10 -20.49
CA GLU A 234 9.04 -2.01 -21.23
C GLU A 234 8.65 -0.92 -20.23
N ALA A 235 9.34 0.22 -20.26
CA ALA A 235 9.13 1.31 -19.33
C ALA A 235 7.84 2.08 -19.62
N THR A 236 6.71 1.56 -19.15
CA THR A 236 5.35 2.03 -19.47
C THR A 236 4.77 3.02 -18.48
N PHE A 237 5.15 2.96 -17.20
CA PHE A 237 4.52 3.75 -16.14
C PHE A 237 2.98 3.60 -16.17
N ILE A 238 2.51 2.35 -16.03
CA ILE A 238 1.10 1.98 -16.20
C ILE A 238 0.22 2.63 -15.11
N CYS A 239 0.58 2.40 -13.87
CA CYS A 239 -0.02 2.91 -12.64
C CYS A 239 1.02 2.75 -11.53
N ASP A 240 0.75 3.28 -10.35
CA ASP A 240 1.46 2.84 -9.15
C ASP A 240 0.82 1.55 -8.62
N CYS A 241 1.33 1.04 -7.52
CA CYS A 241 0.70 0.01 -6.71
C CYS A 241 0.78 0.47 -5.26
N THR A 242 -0.31 1.01 -4.76
CA THR A 242 -0.35 1.60 -3.42
C THR A 242 -0.57 0.55 -2.35
N ALA A 243 0.18 0.67 -1.26
CA ALA A 243 0.06 -0.19 -0.10
C ALA A 243 -0.21 0.64 1.17
N PRO A 244 -1.47 0.94 1.46
CA PRO A 244 -1.87 1.64 2.67
C PRO A 244 -1.76 0.75 3.90
N VAL A 245 -1.63 1.43 5.04
CA VAL A 245 -1.87 0.88 6.36
C VAL A 245 -3.16 1.47 6.90
N TYR A 246 -4.17 0.64 7.03
CA TYR A 246 -5.46 1.02 7.61
C TYR A 246 -5.55 0.59 9.06
N ILE A 247 -6.19 1.44 9.87
CA ILE A 247 -6.55 1.14 11.26
C ILE A 247 -8.08 1.09 11.39
N ASN A 248 -8.57 0.18 12.22
CA ASN A 248 -9.97 0.16 12.64
C ASN A 248 -10.28 1.39 13.48
N ASN A 249 -11.36 2.12 13.16
CA ASN A 249 -11.72 3.34 13.89
C ASN A 249 -12.00 3.09 15.37
N ASN A 250 -12.61 1.95 15.73
CA ASN A 250 -12.86 1.65 17.14
C ASN A 250 -11.56 1.40 17.93
N SER A 251 -10.54 0.80 17.29
CA SER A 251 -9.21 0.63 17.91
C SER A 251 -8.53 1.99 18.14
N TRP A 252 -8.65 2.89 17.16
CA TRP A 252 -8.13 4.25 17.27
C TRP A 252 -8.85 5.06 18.34
N ASP A 253 -10.18 5.07 18.32
CA ASP A 253 -11.03 5.82 19.24
C ASP A 253 -10.94 5.27 20.67
N GLY A 254 -10.55 4.02 20.83
CA GLY A 254 -10.27 3.38 22.13
C GLY A 254 -8.99 3.85 22.81
N LEU A 255 -8.12 4.57 22.11
CA LEU A 255 -6.90 5.14 22.70
C LEU A 255 -7.21 6.36 23.58
N PRO A 256 -6.43 6.57 24.66
CA PRO A 256 -6.39 7.86 25.35
C PRO A 256 -6.03 9.01 24.40
N GLU A 257 -6.64 10.18 24.62
CA GLU A 257 -6.46 11.36 23.76
C GLU A 257 -4.99 11.79 23.59
N ASP A 258 -4.20 11.69 24.65
CA ASP A 258 -2.77 11.99 24.62
C ASP A 258 -2.00 11.06 23.66
N MET A 259 -2.40 9.78 23.59
CA MET A 259 -1.82 8.81 22.67
C MET A 259 -2.27 9.05 21.24
N GLN A 260 -3.57 9.32 21.01
CA GLN A 260 -4.08 9.67 19.67
C GLN A 260 -3.32 10.88 19.11
N ASN A 261 -3.18 11.96 19.91
CA ASN A 261 -2.46 13.16 19.50
C ASN A 261 -0.97 12.90 19.21
N ALA A 262 -0.31 12.08 20.03
CA ALA A 262 1.10 11.72 19.82
C ALA A 262 1.28 10.87 18.54
N LEU A 263 0.42 9.89 18.32
CA LEU A 263 0.44 9.03 17.14
C LEU A 263 0.08 9.79 15.87
N GLN A 264 -0.95 10.64 15.90
CA GLN A 264 -1.32 11.48 14.75
C GLN A 264 -0.13 12.34 14.30
N LYS A 265 0.48 13.07 15.25
CA LYS A 265 1.67 13.88 14.96
C LYS A 265 2.83 13.04 14.42
N TYR A 266 3.02 11.83 14.94
CA TYR A 266 4.05 10.93 14.49
C TYR A 266 3.78 10.49 13.04
N PHE A 267 2.59 9.98 12.73
CA PHE A 267 2.23 9.53 11.40
C PHE A 267 2.28 10.67 10.37
N ASP A 268 1.77 11.86 10.71
CA ASP A 268 1.87 13.04 9.84
C ASP A 268 3.33 13.37 9.49
N SER A 269 4.24 13.27 10.47
CA SER A 269 5.67 13.51 10.25
C SER A 269 6.36 12.43 9.40
N LYS A 270 5.78 11.23 9.30
CA LYS A 270 6.33 10.09 8.57
C LYS A 270 5.71 9.88 7.19
N ARG A 271 4.58 10.50 6.92
CA ARG A 271 3.77 10.28 5.72
C ARG A 271 4.59 10.42 4.43
N GLU A 272 5.29 11.54 4.27
CA GLU A 272 6.11 11.78 3.09
C GLU A 272 7.31 10.82 3.00
N TRP A 273 8.03 10.64 4.10
CA TRP A 273 9.17 9.72 4.17
C TRP A 273 8.76 8.29 3.85
N TYR A 274 7.64 7.81 4.40
CA TYR A 274 7.16 6.45 4.17
C TYR A 274 6.68 6.26 2.72
N GLY A 275 5.96 7.24 2.16
CA GLY A 275 5.51 7.21 0.77
C GLY A 275 6.68 7.13 -0.22
N MET A 276 7.69 7.99 -0.04
CA MET A 276 8.82 8.11 -0.96
C MET A 276 9.91 7.05 -0.77
N GLY A 277 9.97 6.41 0.40
CA GLY A 277 11.07 5.51 0.74
C GLY A 277 11.15 4.29 -0.17
N GLN A 278 10.01 3.66 -0.48
CA GLN A 278 9.96 2.55 -1.42
C GLN A 278 10.31 2.98 -2.86
N THR A 279 9.93 4.19 -3.24
CA THR A 279 10.31 4.75 -4.55
C THR A 279 11.83 4.88 -4.70
N LEU A 280 12.51 5.33 -3.65
CA LEU A 280 13.98 5.38 -3.64
C LEU A 280 14.59 3.98 -3.70
N GLN A 281 14.01 3.02 -2.96
CA GLN A 281 14.43 1.62 -3.01
C GLN A 281 14.27 1.04 -4.42
N ASN A 282 13.15 1.31 -5.10
CA ASN A 282 12.96 0.89 -6.49
C ASN A 282 14.07 1.39 -7.42
N GLY A 283 14.55 2.62 -7.22
CA GLY A 283 15.69 3.14 -7.98
C GLY A 283 16.99 2.35 -7.75
N LEU A 284 17.25 1.98 -6.51
CA LEU A 284 18.42 1.15 -6.16
C LEU A 284 18.32 -0.26 -6.74
N ASP A 285 17.14 -0.88 -6.61
CA ASP A 285 16.87 -2.22 -7.14
C ASP A 285 16.93 -2.26 -8.67
N LEU A 286 16.51 -1.19 -9.35
CA LEU A 286 16.66 -1.05 -10.79
C LEU A 286 18.13 -1.04 -11.20
N ILE A 287 18.96 -0.23 -10.50
CA ILE A 287 20.40 -0.15 -10.77
C ILE A 287 21.07 -1.52 -10.55
N ASP A 288 20.75 -2.22 -9.46
CA ASP A 288 21.26 -3.56 -9.18
C ASP A 288 20.81 -4.60 -10.20
N SER A 289 19.60 -4.45 -10.75
CA SER A 289 19.02 -5.39 -11.71
C SER A 289 19.76 -5.41 -13.06
N PHE A 290 20.37 -4.31 -13.48
CA PHE A 290 21.13 -4.27 -14.74
C PHE A 290 22.24 -5.31 -14.79
N PRO A 291 23.22 -5.34 -13.87
CA PRO A 291 24.28 -6.34 -13.90
C PRO A 291 23.81 -7.72 -13.42
N LYS A 292 22.90 -7.78 -12.46
CA LYS A 292 22.48 -9.03 -11.82
C LYS A 292 21.66 -9.93 -12.75
N PHE A 293 20.73 -9.34 -13.50
CA PHE A 293 19.79 -10.06 -14.38
C PHE A 293 20.02 -9.79 -15.87
N ASN A 294 21.02 -8.99 -16.24
CA ASN A 294 21.15 -8.46 -17.60
C ASN A 294 19.85 -7.78 -18.07
N LEU A 295 19.20 -7.03 -17.15
CA LEU A 295 17.94 -6.33 -17.42
C LEU A 295 18.14 -5.33 -18.55
N LYS A 296 17.23 -5.34 -19.50
CA LYS A 296 17.19 -4.38 -20.60
C LYS A 296 15.97 -3.49 -20.43
N VAL A 297 16.12 -2.20 -20.67
CA VAL A 297 15.02 -1.23 -20.58
C VAL A 297 14.76 -0.63 -21.94
N HIS A 298 13.51 -0.73 -22.37
CA HIS A 298 13.01 -0.09 -23.57
C HIS A 298 11.92 0.92 -23.19
N PRO A 299 12.05 2.20 -23.53
CA PRO A 299 11.00 3.17 -23.27
C PRO A 299 9.88 3.03 -24.28
N MET A 300 8.65 2.85 -23.83
CA MET A 300 7.48 2.90 -24.71
C MET A 300 7.45 4.22 -25.48
N SER A 301 7.13 4.15 -26.79
CA SER A 301 7.03 5.37 -27.59
C SER A 301 5.94 6.31 -27.05
N LYS A 302 6.19 7.61 -27.13
CA LYS A 302 5.23 8.61 -26.65
C LYS A 302 3.90 8.56 -27.40
N ASP A 303 3.95 8.28 -28.71
CA ASP A 303 2.76 8.19 -29.55
C ASP A 303 1.90 6.98 -29.17
N LEU A 304 2.52 5.80 -28.98
CA LEU A 304 1.81 4.60 -28.55
C LEU A 304 1.20 4.81 -27.14
N ARG A 305 1.99 5.40 -26.21
CA ARG A 305 1.47 5.69 -24.88
C ARG A 305 0.26 6.63 -24.92
N LYS A 306 0.33 7.69 -25.72
CA LYS A 306 -0.78 8.63 -25.89
C LYS A 306 -2.02 7.93 -26.43
N GLU A 307 -1.87 7.08 -27.46
CA GLU A 307 -2.97 6.32 -28.03
C GLU A 307 -3.58 5.33 -27.03
N ILE A 308 -2.76 4.69 -26.18
CA ILE A 308 -3.25 3.82 -25.09
C ILE A 308 -4.09 4.64 -24.11
N VAL A 309 -3.60 5.80 -23.67
CA VAL A 309 -4.32 6.68 -22.73
C VAL A 309 -5.67 7.13 -23.32
N GLU A 310 -5.69 7.57 -24.59
CA GLU A 310 -6.92 7.98 -25.30
C GLU A 310 -7.96 6.85 -25.38
N LYS A 311 -7.52 5.61 -25.54
CA LYS A 311 -8.40 4.43 -25.62
C LYS A 311 -8.78 3.88 -24.24
N SER A 312 -8.07 4.27 -23.18
CA SER A 312 -8.26 3.71 -21.84
C SER A 312 -9.63 4.03 -21.25
N TYR A 313 -10.26 5.15 -21.63
CA TYR A 313 -11.59 5.48 -21.14
C TYR A 313 -12.59 4.36 -21.43
N GLU A 314 -12.76 3.98 -22.69
CA GLU A 314 -13.72 2.94 -23.09
C GLU A 314 -13.26 1.53 -22.69
N ALA A 315 -11.96 1.27 -22.73
CA ALA A 315 -11.42 -0.07 -22.53
C ALA A 315 -11.16 -0.46 -21.09
N ILE A 316 -10.89 0.51 -20.20
CA ILE A 316 -10.44 0.26 -18.81
C ILE A 316 -11.29 1.03 -17.82
N TRP A 317 -11.43 2.37 -17.98
CA TRP A 317 -12.01 3.22 -16.95
C TRP A 317 -13.53 3.08 -16.84
N LYS A 318 -14.23 3.04 -17.95
CA LYS A 318 -15.67 2.80 -17.99
C LYS A 318 -16.06 1.42 -17.43
N PRO A 319 -15.41 0.31 -17.82
CA PRO A 319 -15.60 -0.97 -17.17
C PRO A 319 -15.30 -0.96 -15.68
N TRP A 320 -14.31 -0.18 -15.23
CA TRP A 320 -14.03 0.00 -13.81
C TRP A 320 -15.19 0.73 -13.10
N ILE A 321 -15.70 1.83 -13.68
CA ILE A 321 -16.88 2.55 -13.15
C ILE A 321 -18.08 1.60 -13.01
N GLU A 322 -18.32 0.78 -14.02
CA GLU A 322 -19.41 -0.22 -14.02
C GLU A 322 -19.22 -1.27 -12.90
N ARG A 323 -17.98 -1.75 -12.70
CA ARG A 323 -17.64 -2.68 -11.59
C ARG A 323 -17.81 -2.05 -10.21
N CYS A 324 -17.57 -0.76 -10.07
CA CYS A 324 -17.78 -0.04 -8.81
C CYS A 324 -19.26 0.06 -8.43
N GLY A 325 -20.17 0.08 -9.42
CA GLY A 325 -21.59 0.27 -9.18
C GLY A 325 -21.91 1.65 -8.60
N GLU A 326 -22.74 1.70 -7.56
CA GLU A 326 -23.14 2.95 -6.91
C GLU A 326 -21.93 3.72 -6.37
N GLY A 327 -21.83 5.01 -6.73
CA GLY A 327 -20.75 5.90 -6.34
C GLY A 327 -19.47 5.76 -7.16
N GLY A 328 -19.38 4.79 -8.09
CA GLY A 328 -18.17 4.61 -8.93
C GLY A 328 -17.91 5.80 -9.85
N GLU A 329 -18.97 6.31 -10.48
CA GLU A 329 -18.87 7.50 -11.35
C GLU A 329 -18.49 8.75 -10.57
N ASP A 330 -19.01 8.93 -9.36
CA ASP A 330 -18.70 10.09 -8.51
C ASP A 330 -17.23 10.05 -8.07
N VAL A 331 -16.73 8.87 -7.68
CA VAL A 331 -15.31 8.69 -7.36
C VAL A 331 -14.44 8.98 -8.57
N PHE A 332 -14.79 8.46 -9.75
CA PHE A 332 -14.02 8.71 -10.98
C PHE A 332 -13.97 10.20 -11.32
N LYS A 333 -15.12 10.88 -11.33
CA LYS A 333 -15.21 12.33 -11.60
C LYS A 333 -14.45 13.16 -10.56
N GLY A 334 -14.59 12.84 -9.27
CA GLY A 334 -13.87 13.52 -8.21
C GLY A 334 -12.35 13.46 -8.41
N VAL A 335 -11.82 12.29 -8.77
CA VAL A 335 -10.39 12.16 -9.07
C VAL A 335 -10.01 12.87 -10.37
N ALA A 336 -10.82 12.77 -11.43
CA ALA A 336 -10.58 13.48 -12.70
C ALA A 336 -10.50 14.99 -12.48
N ASP A 337 -11.37 15.56 -11.63
CA ASP A 337 -11.35 16.99 -11.29
C ASP A 337 -10.10 17.37 -10.50
N ILE A 338 -9.65 16.55 -9.55
CA ILE A 338 -8.38 16.76 -8.85
C ILE A 338 -7.22 16.78 -9.85
N LEU A 339 -7.15 15.79 -10.74
CA LEU A 339 -6.09 15.68 -11.74
C LEU A 339 -6.06 16.93 -12.67
N LYS A 340 -7.20 17.38 -13.18
CA LYS A 340 -7.29 18.60 -14.00
C LYS A 340 -6.85 19.84 -13.25
N ASN A 341 -7.26 19.99 -11.99
CA ASN A 341 -6.87 21.12 -11.15
C ASN A 341 -5.36 21.16 -10.89
N GLU A 342 -4.70 20.01 -10.91
CA GLU A 342 -3.25 19.87 -10.81
C GLU A 342 -2.53 19.96 -12.17
N GLY A 343 -3.28 20.18 -13.28
CA GLY A 343 -2.73 20.39 -14.62
C GLY A 343 -2.48 19.11 -15.42
N PHE A 344 -3.05 17.97 -15.01
CA PHE A 344 -2.97 16.74 -15.79
C PHE A 344 -4.08 16.67 -16.82
N GLU A 345 -3.74 16.14 -18.01
CA GLU A 345 -4.73 15.84 -19.04
C GLU A 345 -5.48 14.52 -18.69
N VAL A 346 -6.81 14.58 -18.71
CA VAL A 346 -7.69 13.42 -18.53
C VAL A 346 -8.52 13.25 -19.79
N PRO A 347 -8.12 12.35 -20.72
CA PRO A 347 -8.84 12.13 -21.97
C PRO A 347 -10.29 11.66 -21.74
N GLY A 348 -11.22 12.26 -22.50
CA GLY A 348 -12.64 11.94 -22.41
C GLY A 348 -13.40 12.72 -21.32
N PHE A 349 -12.72 13.62 -20.61
CA PHE A 349 -13.28 14.50 -19.56
C PHE A 349 -12.91 15.96 -19.72
#